data_55ec6dc5998ea92a23cce74b1a0d2a2a
#
_entry.id   55ec6dc5998ea92a23cce74b1a0d2a2a
#
_cell.length_a   1.000
_cell.length_b   1.000
_cell.length_c   1.000
_cell.angle_alpha   90.00
_cell.angle_beta   90.00
_cell.angle_gamma   90.00
#
_symmetry.space_group_name_H-M   'P 1'
#
loop_
_entity.id
_entity.type
_entity.pdbx_description
1 polymer ?
#
loop_
_entity_poly.entity_id
_entity_poly.type
_entity_poly.pdbx_seq_one_letter_code
_entity_poly.pdbx_strand_id
1 'polypeptide(L)'
;MKRRNFLYLSGLGGLGLALSTHYLTAGETTPKNATEESSPLLRFVALGDVGTGNKGQLEIAEEIKDYFQQRPFALSLLTGDNIYEDGEIERIGVAFERPYRFLRQKNIPIYAVLGNHDVRTNNGRDEVNYAGFNMQGRYYTFSKSIVQFFALDTNENASWSEQLIWLEKSLARSTATWKIVFGHHPVYSSGVHGSSSILIEKLSPLFSRYGVQLYVNGHDHNYERTELIEGTTYLTCGAGAKTRPVGHSDWTANSAARLSFAAIDVYPQYLEIKGIGLDGEVFDRARVENSYS
;
A
#
# COMPACT_ATOMS: atom_id res chain seq x y z
N MET A 1 -56.10 -12.66 20.68
CA MET A 1 -57.08 -13.31 21.61
C MET A 1 -56.31 -13.86 22.79
N LYS A 2 -56.72 -13.40 24.01
CA LYS A 2 -56.66 -13.97 25.37
C LYS A 2 -55.25 -14.28 25.92
N ARG A 3 -54.68 -13.48 26.86
CA ARG A 3 -55.00 -13.28 28.32
C ARG A 3 -54.92 -14.60 29.12
N ARG A 4 -54.03 -14.66 30.18
CA ARG A 4 -54.36 -14.46 31.61
C ARG A 4 -53.20 -14.97 32.44
N ASN A 5 -52.56 -14.17 33.27
CA ASN A 5 -52.74 -13.84 34.71
C ASN A 5 -52.84 -15.04 35.65
N PHE A 6 -52.10 -15.03 36.74
CA PHE A 6 -52.51 -15.08 38.16
C PHE A 6 -51.28 -15.45 39.02
N LEU A 7 -50.75 -14.64 39.89
CA LEU A 7 -51.12 -14.14 41.22
C LEU A 7 -50.91 -15.09 42.42
N TYR A 8 -50.14 -14.61 43.39
CA TYR A 8 -50.16 -14.71 44.89
C TYR A 8 -49.82 -16.05 45.56
N LEU A 9 -48.99 -16.07 46.62
CA LEU A 9 -49.28 -15.71 47.99
C LEU A 9 -48.00 -15.80 48.89
N SER A 10 -47.91 -14.86 49.75
CA SER A 10 -47.34 -14.60 51.02
C SER A 10 -47.06 -15.75 52.03
N GLY A 11 -46.03 -15.58 52.87
CA GLY A 11 -45.88 -16.29 54.13
C GLY A 11 -44.63 -15.93 54.93
N LEU A 12 -44.68 -14.99 55.79
CA LEU A 12 -44.17 -14.74 57.16
C LEU A 12 -43.04 -15.57 57.73
N GLY A 13 -42.00 -14.90 58.23
CA GLY A 13 -41.59 -14.94 59.61
C GLY A 13 -40.32 -15.72 59.96
N GLY A 14 -39.31 -15.05 60.48
CA GLY A 14 -38.22 -15.65 61.21
C GLY A 14 -37.07 -14.70 61.52
N LEU A 15 -37.06 -14.12 62.71
CA LEU A 15 -35.93 -13.40 63.29
C LEU A 15 -34.71 -14.35 63.40
N GLY A 16 -33.54 -13.95 62.96
CA GLY A 16 -32.29 -14.65 63.18
C GLY A 16 -31.10 -13.70 63.18
N LEU A 17 -30.40 -13.67 64.25
CA LEU A 17 -29.27 -12.81 64.65
C LEU A 17 -28.27 -12.47 63.59
N ALA A 18 -27.86 -11.20 63.60
CA ALA A 18 -26.72 -10.65 62.87
C ALA A 18 -25.39 -11.23 63.45
N LEU A 19 -24.66 -11.89 62.58
CA LEU A 19 -23.20 -12.08 62.68
C LEU A 19 -22.58 -11.36 61.49
N SER A 20 -21.96 -10.23 61.75
CA SER A 20 -21.19 -9.45 60.76
C SER A 20 -19.88 -10.20 60.47
N THR A 21 -19.85 -10.90 59.37
CA THR A 21 -18.59 -11.33 58.75
C THR A 21 -18.21 -10.30 57.70
N HIS A 22 -17.14 -9.54 57.96
CA HIS A 22 -16.47 -8.73 56.99
C HIS A 22 -15.90 -9.62 55.91
N TYR A 23 -16.60 -9.74 54.77
CA TYR A 23 -15.97 -10.23 53.55
C TYR A 23 -15.18 -9.05 52.96
N LEU A 24 -13.85 -9.18 53.03
CA LEU A 24 -12.93 -8.44 52.20
C LEU A 24 -13.26 -8.82 50.74
N THR A 25 -13.95 -7.95 50.04
CA THR A 25 -14.05 -8.03 48.58
C THR A 25 -12.66 -7.78 48.01
N ALA A 26 -11.99 -8.88 47.65
CA ALA A 26 -10.84 -8.80 46.75
C ALA A 26 -11.34 -8.12 45.47
N GLY A 27 -10.89 -6.89 45.22
CA GLY A 27 -11.14 -6.22 43.97
C GLY A 27 -10.60 -7.08 42.84
N GLU A 28 -11.50 -7.59 42.01
CA GLU A 28 -11.14 -8.15 40.70
C GLU A 28 -10.49 -7.01 39.90
N THR A 29 -9.17 -7.01 39.89
CA THR A 29 -8.42 -6.26 38.89
C THR A 29 -8.63 -6.96 37.56
N THR A 30 -9.66 -6.55 36.83
CA THR A 30 -9.74 -6.87 35.40
C THR A 30 -8.43 -6.48 34.77
N PRO A 31 -7.74 -7.40 34.05
CA PRO A 31 -6.54 -7.04 33.35
C PRO A 31 -6.94 -6.07 32.23
N LYS A 32 -6.55 -4.81 32.38
CA LYS A 32 -6.65 -3.77 31.36
C LYS A 32 -5.55 -4.03 30.32
N ASN A 33 -5.67 -5.13 29.58
CA ASN A 33 -4.83 -5.43 28.43
C ASN A 33 -5.69 -5.39 27.15
N ALA A 34 -6.32 -4.24 26.90
CA ALA A 34 -6.45 -3.81 25.53
C ALA A 34 -5.11 -3.14 25.20
N THR A 35 -4.25 -3.83 24.46
CA THR A 35 -3.12 -3.20 23.77
C THR A 35 -3.74 -2.11 22.91
N GLU A 36 -3.59 -0.85 23.30
CA GLU A 36 -3.88 0.28 22.40
C GLU A 36 -3.05 -0.01 21.14
N GLU A 37 -3.73 -0.34 20.03
CA GLU A 37 -3.06 -0.42 18.75
C GLU A 37 -2.44 0.96 18.51
N SER A 38 -1.14 1.03 18.59
CA SER A 38 -0.41 2.28 18.36
C SER A 38 -0.76 2.79 16.96
N SER A 39 -1.06 4.08 16.84
CA SER A 39 -1.31 4.69 15.54
C SER A 39 -0.06 4.54 14.65
N PRO A 40 -0.22 4.30 13.35
CA PRO A 40 0.93 4.21 12.44
C PRO A 40 1.68 5.55 12.38
N LEU A 41 3.00 5.49 12.31
CA LEU A 41 3.88 6.67 12.15
C LEU A 41 3.77 7.31 10.77
N LEU A 42 3.34 6.53 9.79
CA LEU A 42 3.06 6.97 8.43
C LEU A 42 1.97 6.06 7.83
N ARG A 43 1.07 6.64 7.06
CA ARG A 43 0.18 5.91 6.16
C ARG A 43 0.35 6.45 4.76
N PHE A 44 0.40 5.57 3.76
CA PHE A 44 0.43 5.94 2.36
C PHE A 44 -0.36 4.93 1.52
N VAL A 45 -0.70 5.33 0.30
CA VAL A 45 -1.34 4.45 -0.67
C VAL A 45 -0.45 4.29 -1.90
N ALA A 46 -0.58 3.17 -2.60
CA ALA A 46 0.14 2.87 -3.83
C ALA A 46 -0.81 2.26 -4.86
N LEU A 47 -0.67 2.70 -6.11
CA LEU A 47 -1.42 2.18 -7.25
C LEU A 47 -0.65 2.47 -8.54
N GLY A 48 -0.90 1.69 -9.58
CA GLY A 48 -0.30 1.85 -10.91
C GLY A 48 -1.32 1.69 -12.02
N ASP A 49 -0.87 1.94 -13.25
CA ASP A 49 -1.62 1.69 -14.48
C ASP A 49 -2.95 2.44 -14.52
N VAL A 50 -2.88 3.70 -14.07
CA VAL A 50 -4.06 4.53 -13.80
C VAL A 50 -4.47 5.43 -14.96
N GLY A 51 -3.56 5.86 -15.79
CA GLY A 51 -3.66 7.00 -16.73
C GLY A 51 -4.66 6.90 -17.87
N THR A 52 -5.77 6.19 -17.71
CA THR A 52 -6.73 5.93 -18.80
C THR A 52 -7.82 6.99 -18.95
N GLY A 53 -8.21 7.64 -17.85
CA GLY A 53 -9.40 8.48 -17.77
C GLY A 53 -10.73 7.70 -17.84
N ASN A 54 -10.70 6.38 -17.78
CA ASN A 54 -11.89 5.52 -17.92
C ASN A 54 -12.69 5.41 -16.62
N LYS A 55 -13.81 4.69 -16.69
CA LYS A 55 -14.70 4.46 -15.54
C LYS A 55 -13.98 3.77 -14.38
N GLY A 56 -13.19 2.72 -14.65
CA GLY A 56 -12.47 1.98 -13.61
C GLY A 56 -11.52 2.86 -12.81
N GLN A 57 -10.76 3.73 -13.48
CA GLN A 57 -9.91 4.71 -12.79
C GLN A 57 -10.72 5.66 -11.91
N LEU A 58 -11.86 6.14 -12.41
CA LEU A 58 -12.72 7.07 -11.65
C LEU A 58 -13.31 6.39 -10.40
N GLU A 59 -13.71 5.12 -10.51
CA GLU A 59 -14.21 4.33 -9.40
C GLU A 59 -13.12 4.13 -8.33
N ILE A 60 -11.91 3.77 -8.71
CA ILE A 60 -10.77 3.65 -7.78
C ILE A 60 -10.39 4.99 -7.16
N ALA A 61 -10.42 6.08 -7.94
CA ALA A 61 -10.12 7.40 -7.40
C ALA A 61 -11.15 7.85 -6.33
N GLU A 62 -12.43 7.54 -6.52
CA GLU A 62 -13.47 7.80 -5.51
C GLU A 62 -13.26 6.91 -4.27
N GLU A 63 -12.94 5.63 -4.46
CA GLU A 63 -12.64 4.71 -3.35
C GLU A 63 -11.45 5.18 -2.51
N ILE A 64 -10.37 5.66 -3.15
CA ILE A 64 -9.21 6.23 -2.44
C ILE A 64 -9.62 7.48 -1.65
N LYS A 65 -10.53 8.29 -2.18
CA LYS A 65 -11.06 9.48 -1.50
C LYS A 65 -11.89 9.07 -0.28
N ASP A 66 -12.74 8.06 -0.39
CA ASP A 66 -13.55 7.56 0.72
C ASP A 66 -12.67 6.88 1.79
N TYR A 67 -11.65 6.13 1.37
CA TYR A 67 -10.64 5.61 2.27
C TYR A 67 -9.92 6.74 3.03
N PHE A 68 -9.52 7.83 2.34
CA PHE A 68 -8.88 8.98 2.96
C PHE A 68 -9.75 9.63 4.04
N GLN A 69 -11.06 9.70 3.83
CA GLN A 69 -11.98 10.29 4.82
C GLN A 69 -12.01 9.49 6.13
N GLN A 70 -11.89 8.17 6.04
CA GLN A 70 -11.91 7.26 7.18
C GLN A 70 -10.51 7.06 7.79
N ARG A 71 -9.48 7.02 6.94
CA ARG A 71 -8.09 6.74 7.28
C ARG A 71 -7.15 7.68 6.52
N PRO A 72 -6.96 8.92 6.98
CA PRO A 72 -6.09 9.89 6.32
C PRO A 72 -4.68 9.33 6.11
N PHE A 73 -4.12 9.57 4.92
CA PHE A 73 -2.76 9.18 4.56
C PHE A 73 -1.93 10.40 4.12
N ALA A 74 -0.62 10.29 4.17
CA ALA A 74 0.29 11.40 4.04
C ALA A 74 0.89 11.57 2.63
N LEU A 75 0.83 10.55 1.79
CA LEU A 75 1.30 10.57 0.40
C LEU A 75 0.70 9.42 -0.42
N SER A 76 0.82 9.53 -1.75
CA SER A 76 0.51 8.45 -2.70
C SER A 76 1.72 8.14 -3.57
N LEU A 77 1.91 6.84 -3.89
CA LEU A 77 2.85 6.37 -4.90
C LEU A 77 2.09 6.02 -6.17
N LEU A 78 2.55 6.51 -7.32
CA LEU A 78 2.12 6.03 -8.63
C LEU A 78 3.23 5.19 -9.25
N THR A 79 2.91 3.94 -9.53
CA THR A 79 3.89 2.96 -10.01
C THR A 79 3.96 2.86 -11.53
N GLY A 80 3.77 3.98 -12.23
CA GLY A 80 3.91 4.09 -13.68
C GLY A 80 2.63 3.83 -14.46
N ASP A 81 2.73 4.02 -15.78
CA ASP A 81 1.62 4.11 -16.72
C ASP A 81 0.61 5.16 -16.25
N ASN A 82 1.16 6.37 -16.06
CA ASN A 82 0.46 7.53 -15.54
C ASN A 82 -0.43 8.19 -16.61
N ILE A 83 -0.09 8.01 -17.90
CA ILE A 83 -0.84 8.55 -19.04
C ILE A 83 -0.89 7.52 -20.17
N TYR A 84 -2.04 6.92 -20.41
CA TYR A 84 -2.29 6.05 -21.57
C TYR A 84 -2.77 6.87 -22.79
N GLU A 85 -2.53 6.41 -24.05
CA GLU A 85 -1.83 5.16 -24.40
C GLU A 85 -0.30 5.37 -24.55
N ASP A 86 0.16 6.59 -24.83
CA ASP A 86 1.54 6.87 -25.27
C ASP A 86 2.24 7.98 -24.44
N GLY A 87 1.75 8.28 -23.23
CA GLY A 87 2.40 9.24 -22.33
C GLY A 87 2.28 10.71 -22.77
N GLU A 88 1.21 11.06 -23.54
CA GLU A 88 1.03 12.42 -24.04
C GLU A 88 0.59 13.34 -22.90
N ILE A 89 1.44 14.29 -22.53
CA ILE A 89 1.21 15.22 -21.42
C ILE A 89 -0.06 16.07 -21.58
N GLU A 90 -0.52 16.29 -22.80
CA GLU A 90 -1.76 17.00 -23.10
C GLU A 90 -2.99 16.31 -22.52
N ARG A 91 -2.88 15.01 -22.23
CA ARG A 91 -3.92 14.20 -21.60
C ARG A 91 -3.92 14.27 -20.08
N ILE A 92 -2.96 14.96 -19.46
CA ILE A 92 -2.78 15.01 -17.99
C ILE A 92 -4.08 15.40 -17.26
N GLY A 93 -4.86 16.30 -17.84
CA GLY A 93 -6.13 16.74 -17.28
C GLY A 93 -7.15 15.61 -17.09
N VAL A 94 -7.23 14.69 -18.05
CA VAL A 94 -8.16 13.56 -18.04
C VAL A 94 -7.55 12.36 -17.33
N ALA A 95 -6.28 12.08 -17.60
CA ALA A 95 -5.57 10.91 -17.08
C ALA A 95 -5.28 11.02 -15.58
N PHE A 96 -5.06 12.24 -15.07
CA PHE A 96 -4.58 12.42 -13.69
C PHE A 96 -5.30 13.53 -12.91
N GLU A 97 -5.35 14.77 -13.43
CA GLU A 97 -5.80 15.90 -12.62
C GLU A 97 -7.28 15.80 -12.20
N ARG A 98 -8.13 15.32 -13.12
CA ARG A 98 -9.57 15.14 -12.85
C ARG A 98 -9.84 13.99 -11.89
N PRO A 99 -9.32 12.76 -12.08
CA PRO A 99 -9.53 11.65 -11.16
C PRO A 99 -9.02 11.96 -9.74
N TYR A 100 -7.81 12.49 -9.62
CA TYR A 100 -7.15 12.72 -8.34
C TYR A 100 -7.21 14.16 -7.83
N ARG A 101 -8.22 14.94 -8.27
CA ARG A 101 -8.41 16.33 -7.85
C ARG A 101 -8.43 16.49 -6.33
N PHE A 102 -9.02 15.54 -5.62
CA PHE A 102 -9.15 15.64 -4.17
C PHE A 102 -7.78 15.57 -3.46
N LEU A 103 -6.83 14.78 -3.96
CA LEU A 103 -5.47 14.72 -3.40
C LEU A 103 -4.78 16.08 -3.51
N ARG A 104 -4.89 16.74 -4.66
CA ARG A 104 -4.36 18.09 -4.87
C ARG A 104 -5.03 19.10 -3.93
N GLN A 105 -6.36 19.06 -3.80
CA GLN A 105 -7.11 19.93 -2.88
C GLN A 105 -6.75 19.72 -1.41
N LYS A 106 -6.34 18.52 -1.03
CA LYS A 106 -5.88 18.18 0.32
C LYS A 106 -4.38 18.35 0.51
N ASN A 107 -3.64 18.81 -0.52
CA ASN A 107 -2.18 18.93 -0.52
C ASN A 107 -1.47 17.60 -0.20
N ILE A 108 -2.03 16.48 -0.64
CA ILE A 108 -1.41 15.16 -0.50
C ILE A 108 -0.41 15.00 -1.65
N PRO A 109 0.90 14.90 -1.37
CA PRO A 109 1.88 14.73 -2.42
C PRO A 109 1.76 13.36 -3.08
N ILE A 110 1.98 13.35 -4.39
CA ILE A 110 2.00 12.16 -5.22
C ILE A 110 3.41 12.03 -5.78
N TYR A 111 4.03 10.86 -5.61
CA TYR A 111 5.35 10.56 -6.14
C TYR A 111 5.21 9.47 -7.19
N ALA A 112 5.59 9.78 -8.43
CA ALA A 112 5.40 8.88 -9.57
C ALA A 112 6.74 8.31 -10.07
N VAL A 113 6.65 7.18 -10.77
CA VAL A 113 7.70 6.65 -11.65
C VAL A 113 7.15 6.50 -13.06
N LEU A 114 8.02 6.35 -14.04
CA LEU A 114 7.63 6.15 -15.44
C LEU A 114 7.30 4.68 -15.71
N GLY A 115 6.16 4.43 -16.36
CA GLY A 115 5.84 3.14 -16.97
C GLY A 115 6.27 3.06 -18.44
N ASN A 116 6.01 1.92 -19.06
CA ASN A 116 6.40 1.69 -20.46
C ASN A 116 5.52 2.47 -21.47
N HIS A 117 4.31 2.85 -21.07
CA HIS A 117 3.48 3.77 -21.86
C HIS A 117 3.97 5.21 -21.75
N ASP A 118 4.40 5.64 -20.59
CA ASP A 118 4.85 7.00 -20.31
C ASP A 118 6.10 7.39 -21.13
N VAL A 119 6.99 6.43 -21.43
CA VAL A 119 8.22 6.71 -22.17
C VAL A 119 8.06 6.75 -23.69
N ARG A 120 6.87 6.47 -24.23
CA ARG A 120 6.63 6.46 -25.68
C ARG A 120 6.68 7.87 -26.26
N THR A 121 6.16 8.86 -25.55
CA THR A 121 6.23 10.27 -25.96
C THR A 121 7.39 10.97 -25.25
N ASN A 122 8.27 11.61 -26.00
CA ASN A 122 9.41 12.40 -25.51
C ASN A 122 10.26 11.66 -24.45
N ASN A 123 10.24 10.32 -24.47
CA ASN A 123 10.94 9.47 -23.48
C ASN A 123 10.55 9.81 -22.03
N GLY A 124 9.26 10.14 -21.78
CA GLY A 124 8.71 10.48 -20.46
C GLY A 124 9.19 11.80 -19.87
N ARG A 125 9.92 12.64 -20.65
CA ARG A 125 10.49 13.90 -20.16
C ARG A 125 9.43 14.86 -19.65
N ASP A 126 8.29 14.94 -20.31
CA ASP A 126 7.22 15.87 -19.98
C ASP A 126 6.57 15.48 -18.65
N GLU A 127 6.43 14.19 -18.37
CA GLU A 127 5.93 13.70 -17.10
C GLU A 127 6.94 13.91 -15.96
N VAL A 128 8.23 13.68 -16.21
CA VAL A 128 9.30 13.97 -15.21
C VAL A 128 9.28 15.44 -14.82
N ASN A 129 8.97 16.35 -15.75
CA ASN A 129 8.91 17.78 -15.49
C ASN A 129 7.53 18.25 -14.96
N TYR A 130 6.52 17.39 -14.95
CA TYR A 130 5.22 17.75 -14.43
C TYR A 130 5.23 17.84 -12.90
N ALA A 131 5.04 19.03 -12.37
CA ALA A 131 5.15 19.30 -10.93
C ALA A 131 4.21 18.45 -10.05
N GLY A 132 3.06 18.00 -10.61
CA GLY A 132 2.08 17.18 -9.88
C GLY A 132 2.56 15.78 -9.53
N PHE A 133 3.61 15.27 -10.19
CA PHE A 133 4.18 13.94 -9.97
C PHE A 133 5.37 13.93 -8.98
N ASN A 134 5.85 15.10 -8.56
CA ASN A 134 6.97 15.26 -7.63
C ASN A 134 8.22 14.42 -7.99
N MET A 135 8.43 14.15 -9.28
CA MET A 135 9.61 13.45 -9.77
C MET A 135 10.83 14.38 -9.70
N GLN A 136 11.94 13.89 -9.16
CA GLN A 136 13.21 14.65 -9.08
C GLN A 136 14.20 14.21 -10.19
N GLY A 137 13.69 13.46 -11.16
CA GLY A 137 14.39 12.81 -12.25
C GLY A 137 13.72 11.49 -12.57
N ARG A 138 14.31 10.71 -13.46
CA ARG A 138 13.78 9.38 -13.82
C ARG A 138 13.94 8.35 -12.68
N TYR A 139 14.92 8.57 -11.82
CA TYR A 139 15.12 7.85 -10.56
C TYR A 139 15.53 8.83 -9.47
N TYR A 140 15.02 8.64 -8.26
CA TYR A 140 15.24 9.57 -7.16
C TYR A 140 14.92 8.92 -5.80
N THR A 141 15.23 9.63 -4.72
CA THR A 141 14.91 9.19 -3.36
C THR A 141 14.36 10.34 -2.54
N PHE A 142 13.46 10.02 -1.63
CA PHE A 142 12.93 10.96 -0.64
C PHE A 142 12.63 10.22 0.67
N SER A 143 12.51 10.97 1.75
CA SER A 143 12.19 10.40 3.07
C SER A 143 10.91 11.00 3.64
N LYS A 144 10.15 10.17 4.33
CA LYS A 144 8.99 10.60 5.10
C LYS A 144 8.87 9.75 6.37
N SER A 145 8.84 10.41 7.55
CA SER A 145 8.88 9.70 8.84
C SER A 145 10.12 8.79 8.94
N ILE A 146 9.92 7.52 9.26
CA ILE A 146 10.99 6.51 9.39
C ILE A 146 11.25 5.73 8.10
N VAL A 147 10.67 6.16 6.96
CA VAL A 147 10.79 5.50 5.66
C VAL A 147 11.65 6.32 4.72
N GLN A 148 12.56 5.65 4.02
CA GLN A 148 13.19 6.17 2.81
C GLN A 148 12.66 5.42 1.60
N PHE A 149 12.17 6.18 0.63
CA PHE A 149 11.63 5.71 -0.64
C PHE A 149 12.67 5.87 -1.74
N PHE A 150 12.77 4.88 -2.61
CA PHE A 150 13.67 4.87 -3.76
C PHE A 150 12.83 4.61 -5.01
N ALA A 151 12.68 5.61 -5.84
CA ALA A 151 11.98 5.55 -7.13
C ALA A 151 12.94 5.09 -8.22
N LEU A 152 12.53 4.10 -9.02
CA LEU A 152 13.33 3.55 -10.11
C LEU A 152 12.63 3.71 -11.46
N ASP A 153 13.40 4.02 -12.48
CA ASP A 153 13.00 3.82 -13.85
C ASP A 153 13.34 2.39 -14.28
N THR A 154 12.33 1.56 -14.41
CA THR A 154 12.51 0.14 -14.74
C THR A 154 12.33 -0.15 -16.23
N ASN A 155 12.21 0.87 -17.08
CA ASN A 155 12.12 0.73 -18.52
C ASN A 155 13.41 0.19 -19.13
N GLU A 156 13.32 -0.47 -20.28
CA GLU A 156 14.49 -1.02 -20.98
C GLU A 156 15.48 0.06 -21.40
N ASN A 157 14.97 1.25 -21.76
CA ASN A 157 15.76 2.41 -22.16
C ASN A 157 16.27 3.27 -20.99
N ALA A 158 16.12 2.81 -19.76
CA ALA A 158 16.67 3.50 -18.59
C ALA A 158 18.21 3.44 -18.59
N SER A 159 18.85 4.46 -17.98
CA SER A 159 20.31 4.49 -17.77
C SER A 159 20.73 3.50 -16.67
N TRP A 160 20.54 2.20 -16.90
CA TRP A 160 20.71 1.16 -15.89
C TRP A 160 22.07 1.15 -15.20
N SER A 161 23.16 1.37 -15.92
CA SER A 161 24.50 1.38 -15.33
C SER A 161 24.65 2.50 -14.29
N GLU A 162 24.18 3.69 -14.60
CA GLU A 162 24.24 4.85 -13.70
C GLU A 162 23.26 4.69 -12.53
N GLN A 163 22.03 4.23 -12.84
CA GLN A 163 20.99 4.03 -11.85
C GLN A 163 21.36 2.97 -10.81
N LEU A 164 21.98 1.84 -11.20
CA LEU A 164 22.41 0.82 -10.27
C LEU A 164 23.51 1.33 -9.33
N ILE A 165 24.48 2.07 -9.85
CA ILE A 165 25.54 2.70 -9.03
C ILE A 165 24.93 3.70 -8.04
N TRP A 166 23.96 4.49 -8.49
CA TRP A 166 23.23 5.43 -7.64
C TRP A 166 22.39 4.71 -6.58
N LEU A 167 21.66 3.68 -6.96
CA LEU A 167 20.82 2.90 -6.06
C LEU A 167 21.64 2.25 -4.95
N GLU A 168 22.72 1.56 -5.33
CA GLU A 168 23.62 0.91 -4.36
C GLU A 168 24.17 1.93 -3.36
N LYS A 169 24.71 3.07 -3.84
CA LYS A 169 25.22 4.14 -2.98
C LYS A 169 24.13 4.72 -2.07
N SER A 170 22.92 4.88 -2.57
CA SER A 170 21.79 5.45 -1.83
C SER A 170 21.29 4.50 -0.75
N LEU A 171 21.16 3.21 -1.07
CA LEU A 171 20.80 2.18 -0.12
C LEU A 171 21.84 1.99 0.98
N ALA A 172 23.14 1.98 0.61
CA ALA A 172 24.25 1.84 1.56
C ALA A 172 24.34 3.00 2.56
N ARG A 173 23.94 4.21 2.17
CA ARG A 173 23.91 5.40 3.03
C ARG A 173 22.65 5.54 3.86
N SER A 174 21.62 4.77 3.55
CA SER A 174 20.33 4.87 4.22
C SER A 174 20.39 4.36 5.65
N THR A 175 20.00 5.21 6.57
CA THR A 175 19.81 4.89 8.00
C THR A 175 18.32 4.76 8.36
N ALA A 176 17.42 4.80 7.36
CA ALA A 176 16.00 4.69 7.59
C ALA A 176 15.64 3.30 8.12
N THR A 177 14.68 3.24 9.03
CA THR A 177 14.12 1.99 9.55
C THR A 177 13.54 1.15 8.43
N TRP A 178 12.86 1.81 7.48
CA TRP A 178 12.22 1.17 6.34
C TRP A 178 12.78 1.69 5.04
N LYS A 179 13.22 0.79 4.18
CA LYS A 179 13.65 1.07 2.81
C LYS A 179 12.61 0.47 1.87
N ILE A 180 11.88 1.33 1.19
CA ILE A 180 10.85 0.96 0.23
C ILE A 180 11.29 1.39 -1.15
N VAL A 181 11.40 0.45 -2.06
CA VAL A 181 11.71 0.71 -3.48
C VAL A 181 10.42 0.62 -4.28
N PHE A 182 10.24 1.49 -5.27
CA PHE A 182 9.12 1.38 -6.19
C PHE A 182 9.55 1.68 -7.63
N GLY A 183 8.93 0.98 -8.55
CA GLY A 183 9.15 1.07 -9.99
C GLY A 183 7.91 0.62 -10.74
N HIS A 184 7.97 0.53 -12.07
CA HIS A 184 6.82 0.10 -12.84
C HIS A 184 6.78 -1.41 -13.05
N HIS A 185 7.87 -1.99 -13.56
CA HIS A 185 7.89 -3.40 -13.92
C HIS A 185 8.08 -4.30 -12.70
N PRO A 186 7.39 -5.46 -12.63
CA PRO A 186 7.55 -6.42 -11.55
C PRO A 186 8.91 -7.12 -11.61
N VAL A 187 9.49 -7.38 -10.44
CA VAL A 187 10.60 -8.31 -10.29
C VAL A 187 10.05 -9.74 -10.31
N TYR A 188 9.06 -10.01 -9.48
CA TYR A 188 8.31 -11.26 -9.44
C TYR A 188 6.84 -10.99 -9.75
N SER A 189 6.24 -11.79 -10.63
CA SER A 189 4.82 -11.72 -10.97
C SER A 189 4.30 -13.05 -11.49
N SER A 190 3.08 -13.38 -11.08
CA SER A 190 2.26 -14.47 -11.64
C SER A 190 1.22 -13.95 -12.64
N GLY A 191 1.30 -12.66 -12.99
CA GLY A 191 0.43 -12.01 -13.96
C GLY A 191 0.80 -12.35 -15.41
N VAL A 192 0.15 -11.66 -16.34
CA VAL A 192 0.27 -11.92 -17.78
C VAL A 192 1.68 -11.65 -18.31
N HIS A 193 2.37 -10.65 -17.74
CA HIS A 193 3.74 -10.30 -18.17
C HIS A 193 4.80 -11.17 -17.50
N GLY A 194 4.48 -11.74 -16.33
CA GLY A 194 5.39 -12.62 -15.60
C GLY A 194 6.55 -11.89 -14.91
N SER A 195 7.42 -12.68 -14.31
CA SER A 195 8.63 -12.20 -13.64
C SER A 195 9.69 -11.74 -14.63
N SER A 196 10.43 -10.69 -14.28
CA SER A 196 11.54 -10.19 -15.10
C SER A 196 12.87 -10.77 -14.63
N SER A 197 13.44 -11.70 -15.38
CA SER A 197 14.76 -12.28 -15.09
C SER A 197 15.84 -11.20 -14.99
N ILE A 198 15.75 -10.15 -15.82
CA ILE A 198 16.68 -9.01 -15.83
C ILE A 198 16.58 -8.22 -14.52
N LEU A 199 15.37 -7.95 -14.03
CA LEU A 199 15.19 -7.23 -12.77
C LEU A 199 15.54 -8.09 -11.56
N ILE A 200 15.27 -9.39 -11.61
CA ILE A 200 15.72 -10.32 -10.56
C ILE A 200 17.25 -10.26 -10.45
N GLU A 201 17.97 -10.37 -11.58
CA GLU A 201 19.43 -10.32 -11.59
C GLU A 201 19.97 -8.96 -11.08
N LYS A 202 19.37 -7.85 -11.48
CA LYS A 202 19.86 -6.51 -11.17
C LYS A 202 19.49 -6.04 -9.77
N LEU A 203 18.28 -6.33 -9.29
CA LEU A 203 17.71 -5.68 -8.11
C LEU A 203 17.68 -6.59 -6.88
N SER A 204 17.35 -7.89 -7.01
CA SER A 204 17.20 -8.76 -5.84
C SER A 204 18.47 -8.87 -4.99
N PRO A 205 19.70 -8.97 -5.58
CA PRO A 205 20.92 -8.99 -4.77
C PRO A 205 21.18 -7.67 -4.00
N LEU A 206 20.81 -6.52 -4.58
CA LEU A 206 20.91 -5.24 -3.90
C LEU A 206 19.88 -5.12 -2.78
N PHE A 207 18.65 -5.55 -3.04
CA PHE A 207 17.58 -5.49 -2.05
C PHE A 207 17.91 -6.36 -0.84
N SER A 208 18.34 -7.59 -1.05
CA SER A 208 18.76 -8.50 0.01
C SER A 208 19.95 -7.95 0.79
N ARG A 209 21.00 -7.48 0.10
CA ARG A 209 22.22 -6.95 0.74
C ARG A 209 21.96 -5.73 1.63
N TYR A 210 21.10 -4.82 1.19
CA TYR A 210 20.88 -3.53 1.86
C TYR A 210 19.59 -3.47 2.66
N GLY A 211 18.86 -4.58 2.79
CA GLY A 211 17.67 -4.71 3.60
C GLY A 211 16.50 -3.85 3.08
N VAL A 212 16.18 -3.99 1.80
CA VAL A 212 14.93 -3.44 1.25
C VAL A 212 13.79 -4.37 1.67
N GLN A 213 12.84 -3.86 2.44
CA GLN A 213 11.75 -4.69 2.97
C GLN A 213 10.55 -4.80 2.03
N LEU A 214 10.33 -3.79 1.17
CA LEU A 214 9.19 -3.77 0.25
C LEU A 214 9.60 -3.20 -1.12
N TYR A 215 9.23 -3.91 -2.18
CA TYR A 215 9.23 -3.40 -3.55
C TYR A 215 7.80 -3.28 -4.06
N VAL A 216 7.41 -2.10 -4.58
CA VAL A 216 6.05 -1.83 -5.07
C VAL A 216 6.09 -1.55 -6.57
N ASN A 217 5.22 -2.20 -7.33
CA ASN A 217 5.17 -2.04 -8.78
C ASN A 217 3.74 -2.08 -9.35
N GLY A 218 3.61 -1.74 -10.63
CA GLY A 218 2.43 -1.85 -11.48
C GLY A 218 2.63 -2.86 -12.60
N HIS A 219 2.35 -2.46 -13.84
CA HIS A 219 2.53 -3.16 -15.11
C HIS A 219 1.60 -4.35 -15.33
N ASP A 220 1.56 -5.31 -14.42
CA ASP A 220 0.52 -6.31 -14.40
C ASP A 220 -0.74 -5.71 -13.74
N HIS A 221 -1.83 -5.65 -14.51
CA HIS A 221 -3.08 -5.00 -14.09
C HIS A 221 -3.85 -5.89 -13.10
N ASN A 222 -3.21 -6.20 -11.99
CA ASN A 222 -3.75 -7.03 -10.92
C ASN A 222 -3.19 -6.57 -9.57
N TYR A 223 -3.59 -7.25 -8.53
CA TYR A 223 -2.94 -7.23 -7.23
C TYR A 223 -2.21 -8.55 -7.03
N GLU A 224 -0.94 -8.51 -6.64
CA GLU A 224 -0.21 -9.67 -6.18
C GLU A 224 0.77 -9.26 -5.07
N ARG A 225 0.76 -9.99 -3.97
CA ARG A 225 1.75 -9.87 -2.91
C ARG A 225 2.46 -11.20 -2.75
N THR A 226 3.79 -11.16 -2.70
CA THR A 226 4.59 -12.36 -2.49
C THR A 226 4.75 -12.67 -1.00
N GLU A 227 5.10 -13.91 -0.71
CA GLU A 227 5.82 -14.26 0.52
C GLU A 227 7.16 -13.50 0.56
N LEU A 228 7.87 -13.61 1.68
CA LEU A 228 9.19 -13.00 1.82
C LEU A 228 10.21 -13.71 0.93
N ILE A 229 10.79 -13.01 -0.04
CA ILE A 229 11.82 -13.54 -0.94
C ILE A 229 13.13 -12.82 -0.61
N GLU A 230 14.10 -13.53 -0.06
CA GLU A 230 15.43 -12.99 0.32
C GLU A 230 15.38 -11.69 1.14
N GLY A 231 14.38 -11.58 2.03
CA GLY A 231 14.21 -10.42 2.89
C GLY A 231 13.33 -9.30 2.34
N THR A 232 12.84 -9.43 1.10
CA THR A 232 11.96 -8.44 0.44
C THR A 232 10.58 -9.04 0.17
N THR A 233 9.52 -8.28 0.45
CA THR A 233 8.17 -8.55 -0.06
C THR A 233 7.95 -7.75 -1.34
N TYR A 234 7.42 -8.38 -2.37
CA TYR A 234 7.11 -7.73 -3.65
C TYR A 234 5.59 -7.55 -3.76
N LEU A 235 5.17 -6.35 -4.15
CA LEU A 235 3.77 -5.93 -4.18
C LEU A 235 3.43 -5.32 -5.53
N THR A 236 2.68 -6.06 -6.35
CA THR A 236 2.06 -5.52 -7.57
C THR A 236 0.73 -4.89 -7.22
N CYS A 237 0.51 -3.65 -7.65
CA CYS A 237 -0.72 -2.88 -7.44
C CYS A 237 -1.16 -2.14 -8.73
N GLY A 238 -1.07 -2.83 -9.87
CA GLY A 238 -1.33 -2.28 -11.21
C GLY A 238 -2.81 -2.29 -11.65
N ALA A 239 -3.73 -2.60 -10.74
CA ALA A 239 -5.16 -2.64 -11.06
C ALA A 239 -5.91 -1.31 -10.82
N GLY A 240 -5.22 -0.18 -11.01
CA GLY A 240 -5.78 1.16 -10.74
C GLY A 240 -6.85 1.65 -11.74
N ALA A 241 -6.95 1.04 -12.93
CA ALA A 241 -7.94 1.44 -13.93
C ALA A 241 -8.50 0.30 -14.78
N LYS A 242 -7.76 -0.79 -14.91
CA LYS A 242 -8.09 -1.98 -15.70
C LYS A 242 -7.63 -3.21 -14.93
N THR A 243 -8.13 -4.39 -15.32
CA THR A 243 -7.72 -5.66 -14.72
C THR A 243 -7.28 -6.65 -15.79
N ARG A 244 -6.33 -7.50 -15.44
CA ARG A 244 -5.89 -8.68 -16.21
C ARG A 244 -5.86 -9.90 -15.32
N PRO A 245 -5.96 -11.12 -15.87
CA PRO A 245 -5.80 -12.34 -15.10
C PRO A 245 -4.48 -12.39 -14.34
N VAL A 246 -4.48 -13.02 -13.18
CA VAL A 246 -3.29 -13.33 -12.40
C VAL A 246 -3.34 -14.80 -11.98
N GLY A 247 -2.18 -15.46 -12.03
CA GLY A 247 -1.99 -16.82 -11.56
C GLY A 247 -1.63 -16.89 -10.08
N HIS A 248 -0.97 -17.99 -9.74
CA HIS A 248 -0.42 -18.24 -8.41
C HIS A 248 0.85 -19.07 -8.58
N SER A 249 1.97 -18.51 -8.18
CA SER A 249 3.29 -19.17 -8.16
C SER A 249 3.64 -19.58 -6.73
N ASP A 250 4.70 -20.36 -6.56
CA ASP A 250 5.12 -20.85 -5.24
C ASP A 250 5.43 -19.72 -4.23
N TRP A 251 5.79 -18.54 -4.75
CA TRP A 251 6.04 -17.35 -3.92
C TRP A 251 4.82 -16.46 -3.69
N THR A 252 3.66 -16.73 -4.31
CA THR A 252 2.48 -15.86 -4.20
C THR A 252 1.79 -16.09 -2.85
N ALA A 253 1.73 -15.05 -2.03
CA ALA A 253 0.97 -15.08 -0.78
C ALA A 253 -0.51 -14.71 -0.97
N ASN A 254 -0.78 -13.74 -1.85
CA ASN A 254 -2.15 -13.34 -2.24
C ASN A 254 -2.15 -12.77 -3.65
N SER A 255 -3.18 -13.06 -4.44
CA SER A 255 -3.37 -12.48 -5.76
C SER A 255 -4.86 -12.26 -6.07
N ALA A 256 -5.18 -11.17 -6.81
CA ALA A 256 -6.54 -10.84 -7.19
C ALA A 256 -6.59 -10.07 -8.52
N ALA A 257 -7.41 -10.56 -9.46
CA ALA A 257 -7.69 -9.87 -10.72
C ALA A 257 -8.91 -8.94 -10.55
N ARG A 258 -8.71 -7.84 -9.81
CA ARG A 258 -9.78 -6.89 -9.49
C ARG A 258 -9.27 -5.46 -9.40
N LEU A 259 -10.12 -4.47 -9.70
CA LEU A 259 -9.80 -3.05 -9.47
C LEU A 259 -9.47 -2.84 -7.99
N SER A 260 -8.32 -2.24 -7.72
CA SER A 260 -7.81 -2.09 -6.37
C SER A 260 -6.66 -1.09 -6.27
N PHE A 261 -6.35 -0.72 -5.03
CA PHE A 261 -5.13 -0.06 -4.64
C PHE A 261 -4.57 -0.70 -3.37
N ALA A 262 -3.32 -0.43 -3.07
CA ALA A 262 -2.70 -0.86 -1.81
C ALA A 262 -2.66 0.29 -0.81
N ALA A 263 -2.98 0.02 0.46
CA ALA A 263 -2.77 0.93 1.57
C ALA A 263 -1.76 0.34 2.54
N ILE A 264 -0.77 1.15 2.93
CA ILE A 264 0.32 0.72 3.77
C ILE A 264 0.38 1.58 5.03
N ASP A 265 0.23 0.95 6.19
CA ASP A 265 0.42 1.53 7.51
C ASP A 265 1.82 1.17 8.01
N VAL A 266 2.61 2.17 8.39
CA VAL A 266 4.01 2.00 8.82
C VAL A 266 4.11 2.13 10.32
N TYR A 267 4.61 1.08 10.96
CA TYR A 267 4.94 1.04 12.37
C TYR A 267 6.46 0.84 12.55
N PRO A 268 7.03 1.08 13.71
CA PRO A 268 8.46 0.85 13.92
C PRO A 268 8.90 -0.59 13.64
N GLN A 269 8.06 -1.57 14.00
CA GLN A 269 8.39 -2.99 13.96
C GLN A 269 7.88 -3.72 12.72
N TYR A 270 6.81 -3.22 12.09
CA TYR A 270 6.18 -3.86 10.92
C TYR A 270 5.52 -2.85 9.98
N LEU A 271 5.33 -3.24 8.72
CA LEU A 271 4.38 -2.62 7.79
C LEU A 271 3.10 -3.44 7.78
N GLU A 272 1.94 -2.80 7.84
CA GLU A 272 0.67 -3.46 7.54
C GLU A 272 0.25 -3.09 6.12
N ILE A 273 0.19 -4.08 5.24
CA ILE A 273 -0.24 -3.94 3.84
C ILE A 273 -1.68 -4.38 3.74
N LYS A 274 -2.51 -3.61 3.03
CA LYS A 274 -3.90 -3.92 2.73
C LYS A 274 -4.14 -3.79 1.23
N GLY A 275 -4.69 -4.82 0.61
CA GLY A 275 -5.29 -4.74 -0.73
C GLY A 275 -6.75 -4.30 -0.59
N ILE A 276 -7.11 -3.17 -1.19
CA ILE A 276 -8.44 -2.56 -1.06
C ILE A 276 -9.10 -2.51 -2.43
N GLY A 277 -10.24 -3.17 -2.56
CA GLY A 277 -11.08 -3.17 -3.73
C GLY A 277 -12.15 -2.08 -3.69
N LEU A 278 -13.09 -2.15 -4.63
CA LEU A 278 -14.28 -1.29 -4.62
C LEU A 278 -15.13 -1.56 -3.37
N ASP A 279 -15.93 -0.57 -2.98
CA ASP A 279 -16.78 -0.60 -1.78
C ASP A 279 -16.01 -0.77 -0.45
N GLY A 280 -14.72 -0.40 -0.44
CA GLY A 280 -13.87 -0.46 0.75
C GLY A 280 -13.50 -1.88 1.18
N GLU A 281 -13.75 -2.89 0.35
CA GLU A 281 -13.42 -4.28 0.68
C GLU A 281 -11.92 -4.48 0.86
N VAL A 282 -11.50 -4.88 2.04
CA VAL A 282 -10.12 -5.31 2.32
C VAL A 282 -10.01 -6.80 2.03
N PHE A 283 -9.49 -7.16 0.85
CA PHE A 283 -9.39 -8.55 0.39
C PHE A 283 -8.02 -9.20 0.69
N ASP A 284 -7.01 -8.40 0.99
CA ASP A 284 -5.71 -8.86 1.52
C ASP A 284 -5.31 -8.03 2.72
N ARG A 285 -4.69 -8.69 3.70
CA ARG A 285 -4.06 -8.04 4.85
C ARG A 285 -2.85 -8.84 5.27
N ALA A 286 -1.70 -8.17 5.34
CA ALA A 286 -0.44 -8.80 5.73
C ALA A 286 0.40 -7.88 6.59
N ARG A 287 1.30 -8.47 7.38
CA ARG A 287 2.38 -7.77 8.08
C ARG A 287 3.71 -8.17 7.45
N VAL A 288 4.55 -7.18 7.22
CA VAL A 288 5.95 -7.36 6.85
C VAL A 288 6.77 -6.91 8.07
N GLU A 289 7.43 -7.86 8.70
CA GLU A 289 8.23 -7.60 9.89
C GLU A 289 9.57 -6.94 9.49
N ASN A 290 10.10 -6.09 10.38
CA ASN A 290 11.42 -5.52 10.17
C ASN A 290 12.49 -6.53 10.63
N SER A 291 12.99 -7.33 9.72
CA SER A 291 14.02 -8.35 9.99
C SER A 291 15.44 -7.78 10.16
N TYR A 292 15.60 -6.47 10.05
CA TYR A 292 16.90 -5.80 10.12
C TYR A 292 17.03 -4.83 11.31
N SER A 293 16.11 -4.92 12.29
CA SER A 293 16.10 -4.10 13.50
C SER A 293 16.92 -4.76 14.64
#